data_e63e8f48562d91ee01910ae021b141bd
#
_entry.id   e63e8f48562d91ee01910ae021b141bd
#
_cell.length_a   1.000
_cell.length_b   1.000
_cell.length_c   1.000
_cell.angle_alpha   90.00
_cell.angle_beta   90.00
_cell.angle_gamma   90.00
#
_symmetry.space_group_name_H-M   'P 1'
#
loop_
_entity.id
_entity.type
_entity.pdbx_description
1 polymer ?
#
loop_
_entity_poly.entity_id
_entity_poly.type
_entity_poly.pdbx_seq_one_letter_code
_entity_poly.pdbx_strand_id
1 'polypeptide(L)'
;MMIPMGWHISEVAPGVLVATSDLYMTTSTVVTAPACSCLVVDPAVTVADVAALAAELRARALIPAAGFATHPHWDHVLWSAELGDVPRYASPRAAQAARERQDDLIAESGKSAPGHDPALTGRLTPLLVGETTIPWPGPQARAVIHDGHAPGHAAVFLPGPGVLLAGDMCSDIENTAPRPDRGGPGGRLPRRA
;
A
#
# COMPACT_ATOMS: atom_id res chain seq x y z
N MET A 1 -14.36 1.72 21.44
CA MET A 1 -13.46 2.33 20.46
C MET A 1 -14.34 3.20 19.55
N MET A 2 -14.07 4.51 19.45
CA MET A 2 -14.82 5.40 18.55
C MET A 2 -14.27 5.18 17.14
N ILE A 3 -15.13 4.82 16.19
CA ILE A 3 -14.81 4.85 14.76
C ILE A 3 -14.65 6.33 14.38
N PRO A 4 -13.58 6.74 13.65
CA PRO A 4 -13.44 8.09 13.15
C PRO A 4 -14.69 8.53 12.39
N MET A 5 -15.14 9.77 12.60
CA MET A 5 -16.26 10.31 11.82
C MET A 5 -15.85 10.39 10.35
N GLY A 6 -16.54 9.67 9.48
CA GLY A 6 -16.24 9.59 8.05
C GLY A 6 -15.60 8.27 7.61
N TRP A 7 -14.97 7.51 8.51
CA TRP A 7 -14.38 6.21 8.13
C TRP A 7 -15.49 5.20 7.78
N HIS A 8 -15.44 4.65 6.61
CA HIS A 8 -16.35 3.59 6.18
C HIS A 8 -15.63 2.66 5.20
N ILE A 9 -16.08 1.41 5.14
CA ILE A 9 -15.64 0.43 4.16
C ILE A 9 -16.79 0.13 3.20
N SER A 10 -16.52 0.17 1.90
CA SER A 10 -17.50 -0.09 0.85
C SER A 10 -17.02 -1.20 -0.07
N GLU A 11 -17.92 -2.06 -0.52
CA GLU A 11 -17.63 -3.00 -1.59
C GLU A 11 -17.75 -2.28 -2.94
N VAL A 12 -16.62 -2.16 -3.64
CA VAL A 12 -16.53 -1.45 -4.94
C VAL A 12 -16.62 -2.39 -6.14
N ALA A 13 -16.33 -3.67 -5.92
CA ALA A 13 -16.51 -4.75 -6.89
C ALA A 13 -16.65 -6.06 -6.12
N PRO A 14 -17.15 -7.15 -6.74
CA PRO A 14 -17.32 -8.43 -6.05
C PRO A 14 -16.06 -8.89 -5.33
N GLY A 15 -16.12 -8.97 -4.00
CA GLY A 15 -15.00 -9.36 -3.15
C GLY A 15 -13.89 -8.30 -2.99
N VAL A 16 -14.10 -7.05 -3.41
CA VAL A 16 -13.13 -5.95 -3.26
C VAL A 16 -13.74 -4.86 -2.40
N LEU A 17 -13.24 -4.70 -1.19
CA LEU A 17 -13.66 -3.70 -0.22
C LEU A 17 -12.61 -2.58 -0.15
N VAL A 18 -13.07 -1.33 -0.06
CA VAL A 18 -12.20 -0.15 0.07
C VAL A 18 -12.63 0.68 1.26
N ALA A 19 -11.67 1.04 2.10
CA ALA A 19 -11.80 2.03 3.15
C ALA A 19 -10.92 3.24 2.81
N THR A 20 -11.41 4.45 3.08
CA THR A 20 -10.68 5.69 2.81
C THR A 20 -10.42 6.41 4.13
N SER A 21 -9.18 6.79 4.38
CA SER A 21 -8.80 7.67 5.50
C SER A 21 -9.11 9.12 5.18
N ASP A 22 -9.54 9.89 6.17
CA ASP A 22 -9.68 11.34 6.03
C ASP A 22 -8.32 12.05 5.87
N LEU A 23 -7.25 11.40 6.31
CA LEU A 23 -5.89 11.90 6.16
C LEU A 23 -5.34 11.47 4.79
N TYR A 24 -5.01 12.43 3.94
CA TYR A 24 -4.50 12.27 2.58
C TYR A 24 -5.43 11.52 1.60
N MET A 25 -6.65 11.19 2.01
CA MET A 25 -7.58 10.38 1.22
C MET A 25 -6.99 9.01 0.79
N THR A 26 -5.98 8.53 1.51
CA THR A 26 -5.33 7.25 1.23
C THR A 26 -6.32 6.11 1.42
N THR A 27 -6.31 5.17 0.49
CA THR A 27 -7.23 4.04 0.48
C THR A 27 -6.57 2.75 0.95
N SER A 28 -7.24 2.05 1.87
CA SER A 28 -6.93 0.66 2.20
C SER A 28 -7.85 -0.27 1.43
N THR A 29 -7.31 -1.27 0.76
CA THR A 29 -8.14 -2.24 0.02
C THR A 29 -8.06 -3.62 0.65
N VAL A 30 -9.20 -4.31 0.71
CA VAL A 30 -9.30 -5.70 1.16
C VAL A 30 -9.87 -6.54 0.02
N VAL A 31 -9.12 -7.55 -0.40
CA VAL A 31 -9.59 -8.55 -1.38
C VAL A 31 -9.97 -9.81 -0.62
N THR A 32 -11.22 -10.22 -0.74
CA THR A 32 -11.74 -11.40 -0.02
C THR A 32 -11.54 -12.69 -0.80
N ALA A 33 -11.45 -13.82 -0.08
CA ALA A 33 -11.34 -15.15 -0.65
C ALA A 33 -12.28 -16.12 0.05
N PRO A 34 -12.51 -17.32 -0.54
CA PRO A 34 -13.15 -18.44 0.18
C PRO A 34 -12.43 -18.74 1.51
N ALA A 35 -13.13 -19.42 2.40
CA ALA A 35 -12.66 -19.75 3.76
C ALA A 35 -12.29 -18.52 4.61
N CYS A 36 -12.98 -17.39 4.39
CA CYS A 36 -12.84 -16.16 5.19
C CYS A 36 -11.43 -15.54 5.18
N SER A 37 -10.56 -15.90 4.24
CA SER A 37 -9.25 -15.26 4.13
C SER A 37 -9.31 -13.96 3.32
N CYS A 38 -8.37 -13.06 3.55
CA CYS A 38 -8.26 -11.83 2.75
C CYS A 38 -6.81 -11.38 2.55
N LEU A 39 -6.60 -10.62 1.47
CA LEU A 39 -5.39 -9.84 1.20
C LEU A 39 -5.68 -8.39 1.57
N VAL A 40 -4.81 -7.78 2.37
CA VAL A 40 -4.91 -6.36 2.73
C VAL A 40 -3.86 -5.57 1.96
N VAL A 41 -4.29 -4.57 1.20
CA VAL A 41 -3.41 -3.71 0.41
C VAL A 41 -3.41 -2.31 1.01
N ASP A 42 -2.24 -1.77 1.28
CA ASP A 42 -1.99 -0.42 1.80
C ASP A 42 -2.85 -0.08 3.03
N PRO A 43 -2.77 -0.79 4.17
CA PRO A 43 -3.53 -0.43 5.36
C PRO A 43 -3.06 0.93 5.89
N ALA A 44 -3.93 1.93 5.87
CA ALA A 44 -3.61 3.35 6.04
C ALA A 44 -4.71 4.08 6.87
N VAL A 45 -4.46 5.23 7.44
CA VAL A 45 -3.19 5.99 7.59
C VAL A 45 -2.93 6.17 9.08
N THR A 46 -3.97 6.50 9.88
CA THR A 46 -3.85 6.67 11.33
C THR A 46 -3.98 5.33 12.06
N VAL A 47 -3.49 5.28 13.28
CA VAL A 47 -3.70 4.10 14.15
C VAL A 47 -5.19 3.79 14.30
N ALA A 48 -6.05 4.82 14.36
CA ALA A 48 -7.49 4.65 14.46
C ALA A 48 -8.09 4.04 13.19
N ASP A 49 -7.62 4.43 11.99
CA ASP A 49 -8.08 3.85 10.72
C ASP A 49 -7.70 2.38 10.60
N VAL A 50 -6.45 2.05 10.91
CA VAL A 50 -5.97 0.65 10.86
C VAL A 50 -6.67 -0.22 11.90
N ALA A 51 -6.95 0.31 13.09
CA ALA A 51 -7.72 -0.37 14.11
C ALA A 51 -9.19 -0.55 13.71
N ALA A 52 -9.80 0.45 13.05
CA ALA A 52 -11.14 0.35 12.50
C ALA A 52 -11.21 -0.70 11.38
N LEU A 53 -10.22 -0.73 10.47
CA LEU A 53 -10.08 -1.76 9.46
C LEU A 53 -10.02 -3.16 10.09
N ALA A 54 -9.15 -3.36 11.08
CA ALA A 54 -9.05 -4.64 11.77
C ALA A 54 -10.35 -5.04 12.48
N ALA A 55 -11.07 -4.09 13.07
CA ALA A 55 -12.38 -4.33 13.69
C ALA A 55 -13.43 -4.75 12.65
N GLU A 56 -13.45 -4.11 11.49
CA GLU A 56 -14.37 -4.44 10.40
C GLU A 56 -14.08 -5.81 9.79
N LEU A 57 -12.79 -6.17 9.63
CA LEU A 57 -12.40 -7.52 9.20
C LEU A 57 -12.91 -8.58 10.19
N ARG A 58 -12.76 -8.35 11.48
CA ARG A 58 -13.29 -9.26 12.52
C ARG A 58 -14.82 -9.37 12.46
N ALA A 59 -15.52 -8.24 12.29
CA ALA A 59 -16.99 -8.24 12.20
C ALA A 59 -17.51 -9.04 10.99
N ARG A 60 -16.74 -9.08 9.90
CA ARG A 60 -17.02 -9.87 8.70
C ARG A 60 -16.45 -11.30 8.74
N ALA A 61 -15.83 -11.69 9.86
CA ALA A 61 -15.09 -12.95 10.00
C ALA A 61 -13.97 -13.13 8.95
N LEU A 62 -13.38 -12.03 8.46
CA LEU A 62 -12.26 -12.06 7.52
C LEU A 62 -10.94 -12.10 8.28
N ILE A 63 -10.04 -12.98 7.85
CA ILE A 63 -8.73 -13.20 8.45
C ILE A 63 -7.65 -12.82 7.42
N PRO A 64 -6.82 -11.81 7.68
CA PRO A 64 -5.70 -11.50 6.78
C PRO A 64 -4.78 -12.71 6.60
N ALA A 65 -4.51 -13.07 5.36
CA ALA A 65 -3.57 -14.14 5.00
C ALA A 65 -2.27 -13.57 4.41
N ALA A 66 -2.32 -12.35 3.90
CA ALA A 66 -1.17 -11.58 3.43
C ALA A 66 -1.48 -10.09 3.42
N GLY A 67 -0.43 -9.28 3.41
CA GLY A 67 -0.47 -7.86 3.05
C GLY A 67 0.26 -7.58 1.76
N PHE A 68 -0.03 -6.44 1.14
CA PHE A 68 0.75 -5.90 0.02
C PHE A 68 0.87 -4.39 0.15
N ALA A 69 2.09 -3.86 -0.07
CA ALA A 69 2.35 -2.44 -0.17
C ALA A 69 2.61 -2.07 -1.64
N THR A 70 1.84 -1.10 -2.17
CA THR A 70 2.00 -0.66 -3.56
C THR A 70 3.33 0.04 -3.77
N HIS A 71 3.79 0.83 -2.81
CA HIS A 71 5.03 1.58 -2.91
C HIS A 71 5.61 1.97 -1.53
N PRO A 72 6.89 2.39 -1.46
CA PRO A 72 7.59 2.58 -0.20
C PRO A 72 7.43 4.00 0.39
N HIS A 73 6.23 4.58 0.36
CA HIS A 73 5.91 5.76 1.16
C HIS A 73 5.35 5.34 2.51
N TRP A 74 5.55 6.20 3.52
CA TRP A 74 5.29 5.85 4.92
C TRP A 74 3.83 5.43 5.16
N ASP A 75 2.86 6.07 4.50
CA ASP A 75 1.43 5.83 4.64
C ASP A 75 0.92 4.59 3.90
N HIS A 76 1.75 3.93 3.07
CA HIS A 76 1.46 2.68 2.38
C HIS A 76 2.17 1.45 2.97
N VAL A 77 3.12 1.67 3.88
CA VAL A 77 3.92 0.58 4.48
C VAL A 77 3.63 0.35 5.97
N LEU A 78 2.47 0.81 6.41
CA LEU A 78 2.00 0.64 7.78
C LEU A 78 1.47 -0.77 8.02
N TRP A 79 1.45 -1.18 9.29
CA TRP A 79 0.83 -2.41 9.74
C TRP A 79 0.49 -2.33 11.22
N SER A 80 -0.50 -3.12 11.64
CA SER A 80 -0.86 -3.29 13.04
C SER A 80 -0.85 -4.77 13.41
N ALA A 81 -0.46 -5.10 14.63
CA ALA A 81 -0.56 -6.45 15.17
C ALA A 81 -2.01 -7.00 15.16
N GLU A 82 -3.01 -6.10 15.15
CA GLU A 82 -4.43 -6.48 15.04
C GLU A 82 -4.79 -7.08 13.67
N LEU A 83 -3.99 -6.83 12.63
CA LEU A 83 -4.13 -7.45 11.31
C LEU A 83 -3.43 -8.82 11.22
N GLY A 84 -2.78 -9.26 12.31
CA GLY A 84 -2.07 -10.53 12.37
C GLY A 84 -0.61 -10.47 11.91
N ASP A 85 0.14 -11.51 12.25
CA ASP A 85 1.53 -11.69 11.80
C ASP A 85 1.54 -12.52 10.51
N VAL A 86 1.41 -11.83 9.38
CA VAL A 86 1.35 -12.42 8.04
C VAL A 86 2.41 -11.80 7.13
N PRO A 87 2.82 -12.49 6.05
CA PRO A 87 3.72 -11.91 5.05
C PRO A 87 3.12 -10.63 4.45
N ARG A 88 3.94 -9.59 4.34
CA ARG A 88 3.57 -8.31 3.71
C ARG A 88 4.47 -8.09 2.51
N TYR A 89 3.91 -8.33 1.33
CA TYR A 89 4.67 -8.31 0.09
C TYR A 89 4.75 -6.90 -0.50
N ALA A 90 5.80 -6.70 -1.30
CA ALA A 90 5.95 -5.55 -2.19
C ALA A 90 6.82 -5.96 -3.37
N SER A 91 6.95 -5.10 -4.38
CA SER A 91 7.96 -5.29 -5.42
C SER A 91 9.35 -5.40 -4.80
N PRO A 92 10.31 -6.10 -5.43
CA PRO A 92 11.67 -6.22 -4.88
C PRO A 92 12.32 -4.85 -4.61
N ARG A 93 12.13 -3.89 -5.52
CA ARG A 93 12.69 -2.54 -5.41
C ARG A 93 12.00 -1.71 -4.31
N ALA A 94 10.68 -1.83 -4.16
CA ALA A 94 9.96 -1.14 -3.09
C ALA A 94 10.34 -1.71 -1.71
N ALA A 95 10.45 -3.04 -1.58
CA ALA A 95 10.88 -3.68 -0.33
C ALA A 95 12.33 -3.31 0.04
N GLN A 96 13.22 -3.17 -0.95
CA GLN A 96 14.58 -2.69 -0.73
C GLN A 96 14.57 -1.23 -0.28
N ALA A 97 13.86 -0.34 -0.97
CA ALA A 97 13.76 1.08 -0.63
C ALA A 97 13.17 1.29 0.77
N ALA A 98 12.12 0.55 1.14
CA ALA A 98 11.54 0.59 2.47
C ALA A 98 12.54 0.19 3.56
N ARG A 99 13.36 -0.84 3.32
CA ARG A 99 14.40 -1.29 4.25
C ARG A 99 15.51 -0.24 4.41
N GLU A 100 15.97 0.34 3.30
CA GLU A 100 17.05 1.34 3.29
C GLU A 100 16.63 2.66 3.97
N ARG A 101 15.34 2.99 3.94
CA ARG A 101 14.77 4.21 4.49
C ARG A 101 13.88 3.97 5.72
N GLN A 102 14.02 2.84 6.41
CA GLN A 102 13.11 2.47 7.50
C GLN A 102 13.04 3.55 8.60
N ASP A 103 14.17 4.11 9.00
CA ASP A 103 14.20 5.18 10.02
C ASP A 103 13.47 6.45 9.56
N ASP A 104 13.59 6.80 8.27
CA ASP A 104 12.85 7.93 7.70
C ASP A 104 11.35 7.68 7.70
N LEU A 105 10.91 6.47 7.26
CA LEU A 105 9.50 6.08 7.23
C LEU A 105 8.87 6.10 8.62
N ILE A 106 9.60 5.64 9.65
CA ILE A 106 9.19 5.70 11.05
C ILE A 106 9.07 7.16 11.50
N ALA A 107 10.06 8.00 11.18
CA ALA A 107 10.05 9.40 11.54
C ALA A 107 8.92 10.19 10.85
N GLU A 108 8.65 9.92 9.58
CA GLU A 108 7.57 10.52 8.79
C GLU A 108 6.21 10.12 9.35
N SER A 109 5.98 8.82 9.61
CA SER A 109 4.73 8.34 10.23
C SER A 109 4.52 8.92 11.62
N GLY A 110 5.59 9.02 12.43
CA GLY A 110 5.54 9.61 13.77
C GLY A 110 5.16 11.10 13.80
N LYS A 111 5.46 11.84 12.72
CA LYS A 111 5.07 13.25 12.58
C LYS A 111 3.63 13.41 12.11
N SER A 112 3.20 12.61 11.14
CA SER A 112 1.93 12.78 10.43
C SER A 112 0.80 11.98 11.05
N ALA A 113 1.08 10.77 11.52
CA ALA A 113 0.13 9.85 12.15
C ALA A 113 0.81 9.09 13.30
N PRO A 114 1.02 9.73 14.47
CA PRO A 114 1.77 9.13 15.58
C PRO A 114 1.07 7.91 16.18
N GLY A 115 1.87 7.00 16.74
CA GLY A 115 1.39 5.84 17.52
C GLY A 115 1.48 4.50 16.79
N HIS A 116 1.94 4.46 15.55
CA HIS A 116 2.26 3.20 14.86
C HIS A 116 3.45 2.50 15.52
N ASP A 117 3.43 1.17 15.48
CA ASP A 117 4.55 0.37 15.96
C ASP A 117 5.73 0.47 14.97
N PRO A 118 6.87 1.06 15.40
CA PRO A 118 8.05 1.17 14.54
C PRO A 118 8.58 -0.20 14.08
N ALA A 119 8.39 -1.25 14.90
CA ALA A 119 8.83 -2.60 14.55
C ALA A 119 8.03 -3.21 13.39
N LEU A 120 6.87 -2.66 13.06
CA LEU A 120 6.01 -3.13 11.97
C LEU A 120 6.07 -2.23 10.73
N THR A 121 6.46 -0.96 10.88
CA THR A 121 6.54 0.01 9.78
C THR A 121 7.63 -0.36 8.78
N GLY A 122 7.30 -0.41 7.49
CA GLY A 122 8.26 -0.67 6.41
C GLY A 122 8.83 -2.09 6.34
N ARG A 123 8.34 -3.03 7.17
CA ARG A 123 8.78 -4.44 7.13
C ARG A 123 8.07 -5.20 6.01
N LEU A 124 8.70 -5.26 4.85
CA LEU A 124 8.15 -5.84 3.64
C LEU A 124 8.95 -7.07 3.19
N THR A 125 8.25 -8.05 2.67
CA THR A 125 8.81 -9.23 2.01
C THR A 125 8.84 -8.97 0.50
N PRO A 126 10.01 -9.00 -0.16
CA PRO A 126 10.06 -8.82 -1.60
C PRO A 126 9.39 -9.99 -2.31
N LEU A 127 8.62 -9.71 -3.37
CA LEU A 127 8.27 -10.73 -4.35
C LEU A 127 9.55 -11.31 -4.95
N LEU A 128 9.50 -12.57 -5.38
CA LEU A 128 10.64 -13.18 -6.09
C LEU A 128 10.88 -12.44 -7.41
N VAL A 129 12.14 -12.33 -7.81
CA VAL A 129 12.52 -11.65 -9.06
C VAL A 129 11.85 -12.35 -10.25
N GLY A 130 11.13 -11.56 -11.06
CA GLY A 130 10.35 -12.06 -12.19
C GLY A 130 8.94 -12.55 -11.84
N GLU A 131 8.62 -12.72 -10.56
CA GLU A 131 7.27 -13.05 -10.14
C GLU A 131 6.42 -11.78 -9.99
N THR A 132 5.19 -11.88 -10.52
CA THR A 132 4.21 -10.80 -10.40
C THR A 132 2.97 -11.23 -9.61
N THR A 133 2.76 -12.52 -9.41
CA THR A 133 1.64 -13.03 -8.61
C THR A 133 1.93 -12.84 -7.13
N ILE A 134 1.01 -12.19 -6.42
CA ILE A 134 1.10 -12.02 -4.96
C ILE A 134 0.76 -13.37 -4.30
N PRO A 135 1.66 -13.92 -3.46
CA PRO A 135 1.42 -15.23 -2.83
C PRO A 135 0.42 -15.11 -1.67
N TRP A 136 -0.81 -15.56 -1.89
CA TRP A 136 -1.85 -15.65 -0.87
C TRP A 136 -2.91 -16.69 -1.28
N PRO A 137 -3.72 -17.28 -0.35
CA PRO A 137 -4.65 -18.36 -0.65
C PRO A 137 -6.00 -17.86 -1.17
N GLY A 138 -6.01 -16.89 -2.10
CA GLY A 138 -7.24 -16.30 -2.66
C GLY A 138 -7.21 -16.13 -4.16
N PRO A 139 -8.17 -15.36 -4.71
CA PRO A 139 -8.20 -15.03 -6.13
C PRO A 139 -6.88 -14.42 -6.60
N GLN A 140 -6.55 -14.66 -7.86
CA GLN A 140 -5.30 -14.16 -8.43
C GLN A 140 -5.21 -12.64 -8.26
N ALA A 141 -4.10 -12.17 -7.67
CA ALA A 141 -3.71 -10.78 -7.58
C ALA A 141 -2.31 -10.63 -8.19
N ARG A 142 -2.14 -9.71 -9.11
CA ARG A 142 -0.89 -9.50 -9.86
C ARG A 142 -0.34 -8.10 -9.61
N ALA A 143 0.92 -8.01 -9.22
CA ALA A 143 1.65 -6.77 -9.17
C ALA A 143 2.06 -6.34 -10.58
N VAL A 144 1.64 -5.15 -11.00
CA VAL A 144 2.08 -4.48 -12.23
C VAL A 144 3.15 -3.48 -11.81
N ILE A 145 4.41 -3.91 -11.87
CA ILE A 145 5.55 -3.15 -11.32
C ILE A 145 5.98 -2.08 -12.31
N HIS A 146 6.19 -0.85 -11.82
CA HIS A 146 6.66 0.31 -12.56
C HIS A 146 7.36 1.31 -11.62
N ASP A 147 7.87 2.42 -12.15
CA ASP A 147 8.55 3.48 -11.38
C ASP A 147 7.84 4.85 -11.53
N GLY A 148 6.55 4.85 -11.83
CA GLY A 148 5.84 6.08 -12.23
C GLY A 148 5.66 7.11 -11.10
N HIS A 149 5.49 6.67 -9.86
CA HIS A 149 5.30 7.52 -8.69
C HIS A 149 6.48 7.41 -7.71
N ALA A 150 6.90 6.17 -7.43
CA ALA A 150 8.00 5.87 -6.53
C ALA A 150 8.81 4.68 -7.05
N PRO A 151 10.09 4.52 -6.62
CA PRO A 151 10.92 3.39 -7.02
C PRO A 151 10.26 2.04 -6.67
N GLY A 152 9.99 1.24 -7.69
CA GLY A 152 9.36 -0.08 -7.53
C GLY A 152 7.86 -0.02 -7.21
N HIS A 153 7.19 1.11 -7.45
CA HIS A 153 5.74 1.19 -7.34
C HIS A 153 5.08 0.06 -8.16
N ALA A 154 4.04 -0.54 -7.60
CA ALA A 154 3.30 -1.61 -8.24
C ALA A 154 1.80 -1.39 -8.06
N ALA A 155 1.07 -1.24 -9.16
CA ALA A 155 -0.38 -1.41 -9.12
C ALA A 155 -0.73 -2.88 -8.90
N VAL A 156 -1.88 -3.18 -8.30
CA VAL A 156 -2.37 -4.55 -8.13
C VAL A 156 -3.54 -4.80 -9.07
N PHE A 157 -3.38 -5.69 -10.02
CA PHE A 157 -4.43 -6.11 -10.92
C PHE A 157 -5.13 -7.38 -10.40
N LEU A 158 -6.45 -7.32 -10.31
CA LEU A 158 -7.34 -8.40 -9.90
C LEU A 158 -8.13 -8.88 -11.13
N PRO A 159 -7.69 -9.94 -11.83
CA PRO A 159 -8.31 -10.35 -13.10
C PRO A 159 -9.78 -10.77 -12.96
N GLY A 160 -10.14 -11.42 -11.86
CA GLY A 160 -11.50 -11.90 -11.63
C GLY A 160 -12.55 -10.78 -11.68
N PRO A 161 -12.49 -9.75 -10.82
CA PRO A 161 -13.40 -8.62 -10.86
C PRO A 161 -13.03 -7.56 -11.91
N GLY A 162 -11.88 -7.66 -12.59
CA GLY A 162 -11.42 -6.65 -13.55
C GLY A 162 -10.99 -5.33 -12.89
N VAL A 163 -10.47 -5.37 -11.66
CA VAL A 163 -10.10 -4.20 -10.87
C VAL A 163 -8.60 -3.95 -10.91
N LEU A 164 -8.19 -2.70 -11.03
CA LEU A 164 -6.81 -2.24 -10.86
C LEU A 164 -6.72 -1.33 -9.65
N LEU A 165 -5.94 -1.72 -8.64
CA LEU A 165 -5.57 -0.88 -7.51
C LEU A 165 -4.31 -0.12 -7.90
N ALA A 166 -4.46 1.16 -8.24
CA ALA A 166 -3.40 1.93 -8.87
C ALA A 166 -2.35 2.47 -7.89
N GLY A 167 -2.60 2.41 -6.57
CA GLY A 167 -1.84 3.18 -5.59
C GLY A 167 -1.93 4.67 -5.93
N ASP A 168 -0.86 5.41 -5.73
CA ASP A 168 -0.84 6.86 -5.93
C ASP A 168 -0.60 7.32 -7.38
N MET A 169 -0.59 6.37 -8.34
CA MET A 169 -0.44 6.70 -9.77
C MET A 169 -1.54 7.60 -10.33
N CYS A 170 -2.73 7.55 -9.75
CA CYS A 170 -3.90 8.32 -10.19
C CYS A 170 -4.33 9.33 -9.12
N SER A 171 -3.44 9.71 -8.20
CA SER A 171 -3.74 10.70 -7.17
C SER A 171 -3.87 12.09 -7.78
N ASP A 172 -4.98 12.77 -7.47
CA ASP A 172 -5.19 14.18 -7.83
C ASP A 172 -4.37 15.13 -6.95
N ILE A 173 -3.86 14.64 -5.82
CA ILE A 173 -3.20 15.44 -4.77
C ILE A 173 -1.70 15.42 -4.98
N GLU A 174 -1.14 14.32 -5.50
CA GLU A 174 0.28 14.15 -5.72
C GLU A 174 0.65 14.32 -7.21
N ASN A 175 1.72 15.08 -7.45
CA ASN A 175 2.24 15.24 -8.80
C ASN A 175 2.98 13.95 -9.21
N THR A 176 2.32 13.13 -10.03
CA THR A 176 2.81 11.85 -10.54
C THR A 176 3.90 11.98 -11.61
N ALA A 177 4.31 13.21 -11.99
CA ALA A 177 5.38 13.41 -12.95
C ALA A 177 6.71 12.86 -12.41
N PRO A 178 7.45 12.03 -13.17
CA PRO A 178 8.78 11.59 -12.79
C PRO A 178 9.64 12.82 -12.50
N ARG A 179 10.19 12.94 -11.29
CA ARG A 179 11.19 13.97 -11.02
C ARG A 179 12.40 13.67 -11.87
N PRO A 180 12.86 14.61 -12.76
CA PRO A 180 14.09 14.41 -13.47
C PRO A 180 15.20 14.24 -12.42
N ASP A 181 16.01 13.20 -12.58
CA ASP A 181 17.19 12.95 -11.76
C ASP A 181 17.97 14.24 -11.58
N ARG A 182 18.06 14.74 -10.33
CA ARG A 182 18.99 15.83 -10.00
C ARG A 182 20.38 15.25 -9.82
N GLY A 183 20.98 14.81 -10.93
CA GLY A 183 22.30 14.23 -10.91
C GLY A 183 23.07 14.47 -12.21
N GLY A 184 23.76 15.63 -12.33
CA GLY A 184 24.79 15.82 -13.34
C GLY A 184 24.94 17.28 -13.76
N PRO A 185 26.13 17.91 -13.61
CA PRO A 185 26.38 19.26 -14.08
C PRO A 185 26.55 19.29 -15.60
N GLY A 186 25.78 20.12 -16.29
CA GLY A 186 26.18 20.69 -17.57
C GLY A 186 25.79 19.94 -18.85
N GLY A 187 24.63 20.26 -19.36
CA GLY A 187 24.26 20.03 -20.75
C GLY A 187 23.44 21.23 -21.27
N ARG A 188 24.08 22.31 -21.72
CA ARG A 188 23.39 23.37 -22.48
C ARG A 188 22.90 22.77 -23.79
N LEU A 189 21.58 22.75 -23.99
CA LEU A 189 21.01 22.52 -25.32
C LEU A 189 21.35 23.70 -26.23
N PRO A 190 21.77 23.48 -27.48
CA PRO A 190 22.03 24.55 -28.45
C PRO A 190 20.71 25.20 -28.86
N ARG A 191 20.66 26.53 -28.82
CA ARG A 191 19.60 27.34 -29.42
C ARG A 191 19.62 27.11 -30.93
N ARG A 192 18.53 26.67 -31.52
CA ARG A 192 18.38 26.73 -32.98
C ARG A 192 18.10 28.19 -33.39
N ALA A 193 18.84 28.61 -34.39
CA ALA A 193 18.65 29.87 -35.10
C ALA A 193 17.38 29.83 -35.95
#